data_19eb961f347d62c0e5c58e8b158f0dc4
#
_entry.id   19eb961f347d62c0e5c58e8b158f0dc4
#
_cell.length_a   1.000
_cell.length_b   1.000
_cell.length_c   1.000
_cell.angle_alpha   90.00
_cell.angle_beta   90.00
_cell.angle_gamma   90.00
#
_symmetry.space_group_name_H-M   'P 1'
#
loop_
_entity.id
_entity.type
_entity.pdbx_description
1 polymer ?
#
loop_
_entity_poly.entity_id
_entity_poly.type
_entity_poly.pdbx_seq_one_letter_code
_entity_poly.pdbx_strand_id
1 'polypeptide(L)'
;MPRTLAREQDILKQRAPKRLPRLTSRRIGIHTSSAGGVQNAAERAYRLGCNTFQIFSSSPRQWAPYELCELQCAEMNRLRAGYDLKPLVIHTNYLVNLASSNELFLQKSREAFRGEVERALSLGAEYLVLHPGSFRGADREQGLLRAAAGIAASTQGLDLDKGGLTVLIENTAGAEFSLGGSFEQVAEVLERLRGLVPVGACIDTCHTHVAGYDIVGEEGLYQTLQHLDATVGLNHVKVWHCNDAKAARGSKLDRHQQIGKGTIGKETFRILLNDLRLAHAAFIAETPIDAPGDDRRNVAALKSLVAEG
;
A
#
# COMPACT_ATOMS: atom_id res chain seq x y z
N MET A 1 14.80 -10.52 15.85
CA MET A 1 15.47 -10.24 14.57
C MET A 1 14.40 -9.81 13.60
N PRO A 2 14.56 -8.71 12.92
CA PRO A 2 13.63 -8.37 11.88
C PRO A 2 13.75 -9.45 10.78
N ARG A 3 12.68 -10.18 10.54
CA ARG A 3 12.57 -11.19 9.47
C ARG A 3 12.97 -10.66 8.08
N THR A 4 12.97 -9.35 7.93
CA THR A 4 13.39 -8.61 6.73
C THR A 4 14.84 -8.87 6.31
N LEU A 5 15.80 -8.91 7.24
CA LEU A 5 17.22 -9.10 6.93
C LEU A 5 17.56 -10.49 6.37
N ALA A 6 16.88 -11.53 6.85
CA ALA A 6 17.04 -12.88 6.31
C ALA A 6 16.45 -13.00 4.88
N ARG A 7 15.38 -12.25 4.60
CA ARG A 7 14.74 -12.14 3.30
C ARG A 7 15.67 -11.55 2.23
N GLU A 8 16.30 -10.42 2.55
CA GLU A 8 17.19 -9.70 1.64
C GLU A 8 18.40 -10.51 1.23
N GLN A 9 19.04 -11.13 2.21
CA GLN A 9 20.20 -11.96 1.95
C GLN A 9 19.92 -13.12 1.01
N ASP A 10 18.70 -13.66 1.06
CA ASP A 10 18.32 -14.80 0.25
C ASP A 10 18.09 -14.43 -1.22
N ILE A 11 17.36 -13.35 -1.50
CA ILE A 11 16.99 -12.97 -2.87
C ILE A 11 18.15 -12.37 -3.64
N LEU A 12 18.90 -11.45 -3.06
CA LEU A 12 20.00 -10.78 -3.75
C LEU A 12 21.23 -11.69 -3.92
N LYS A 13 21.41 -12.69 -3.06
CA LYS A 13 22.46 -13.70 -3.19
C LYS A 13 22.14 -14.79 -4.21
N GLN A 14 20.86 -15.00 -4.55
CA GLN A 14 20.49 -15.94 -5.58
C GLN A 14 20.92 -15.43 -6.96
N ARG A 15 21.25 -16.36 -7.85
CA ARG A 15 21.53 -16.02 -9.25
C ARG A 15 20.30 -15.34 -9.86
N ALA A 16 20.52 -14.22 -10.57
CA ALA A 16 19.44 -13.57 -11.29
C ALA A 16 18.74 -14.56 -12.24
N PRO A 17 17.41 -14.46 -12.40
CA PRO A 17 16.68 -15.37 -13.27
C PRO A 17 17.21 -15.27 -14.71
N LYS A 18 17.49 -16.41 -15.35
CA LYS A 18 17.98 -16.45 -16.73
C LYS A 18 16.91 -16.03 -17.76
N ARG A 19 15.65 -16.06 -17.38
CA ARG A 19 14.50 -15.65 -18.21
C ARG A 19 13.77 -14.53 -17.53
N LEU A 20 13.29 -13.58 -18.32
CA LEU A 20 12.38 -12.55 -17.82
C LEU A 20 11.18 -13.20 -17.11
N PRO A 21 10.72 -12.63 -15.99
CA PRO A 21 9.50 -13.12 -15.36
C PRO A 21 8.34 -13.01 -16.35
N ARG A 22 7.48 -14.02 -16.36
CA ARG A 22 6.24 -13.95 -17.14
C ARG A 22 5.40 -12.80 -16.56
N LEU A 23 5.22 -11.75 -17.33
CA LEU A 23 4.34 -10.65 -16.98
C LEU A 23 2.89 -11.06 -17.22
N THR A 24 2.01 -10.57 -16.39
CA THR A 24 0.55 -10.69 -16.55
C THR A 24 0.00 -9.38 -17.12
N SER A 25 -1.25 -9.39 -17.58
CA SER A 25 -1.98 -8.17 -17.96
C SER A 25 -2.24 -7.24 -16.76
N ARG A 26 -2.04 -7.73 -15.53
CA ARG A 26 -2.21 -6.99 -14.28
C ARG A 26 -0.87 -6.57 -13.70
N ARG A 27 -0.85 -5.44 -12.98
CA ARG A 27 0.28 -4.99 -12.19
C ARG A 27 0.27 -5.71 -10.85
N ILE A 28 1.14 -6.71 -10.69
CA ILE A 28 1.23 -7.56 -9.49
C ILE A 28 2.60 -7.42 -8.85
N GLY A 29 2.61 -7.16 -7.57
CA GLY A 29 3.82 -6.95 -6.80
C GLY A 29 3.72 -7.35 -5.34
N ILE A 30 4.72 -6.92 -4.59
CA ILE A 30 4.83 -7.18 -3.16
C ILE A 30 5.52 -5.99 -2.47
N HIS A 31 5.22 -5.79 -1.18
CA HIS A 31 6.01 -4.91 -0.34
C HIS A 31 7.38 -5.54 -0.10
N THR A 32 8.42 -4.92 -0.61
CA THR A 32 9.79 -5.42 -0.49
C THR A 32 10.69 -4.47 0.29
N SER A 33 11.85 -4.96 0.70
CA SER A 33 12.77 -4.19 1.53
C SER A 33 13.64 -3.23 0.72
N SER A 34 13.87 -2.04 1.29
CA SER A 34 14.82 -1.05 0.79
C SER A 34 16.21 -1.13 1.45
N ALA A 35 16.46 -2.14 2.30
CA ALA A 35 17.75 -2.24 2.99
C ALA A 35 18.94 -2.46 2.05
N GLY A 36 20.06 -1.86 2.42
CA GLY A 36 21.28 -1.83 1.62
C GLY A 36 21.25 -0.80 0.49
N GLY A 37 20.18 0.01 0.43
CA GLY A 37 19.95 1.03 -0.59
C GLY A 37 18.60 0.86 -1.26
N VAL A 38 17.91 1.97 -1.48
CA VAL A 38 16.53 1.98 -1.99
C VAL A 38 16.43 1.31 -3.37
N GLN A 39 17.44 1.46 -4.23
CA GLN A 39 17.50 0.85 -5.56
C GLN A 39 17.47 -0.69 -5.52
N ASN A 40 17.95 -1.29 -4.43
CA ASN A 40 17.93 -2.75 -4.26
C ASN A 40 16.50 -3.32 -4.21
N ALA A 41 15.54 -2.50 -3.87
CA ALA A 41 14.13 -2.92 -3.86
C ALA A 41 13.61 -3.23 -5.26
N ALA A 42 14.00 -2.47 -6.28
CA ALA A 42 13.66 -2.76 -7.67
C ALA A 42 14.23 -4.10 -8.14
N GLU A 43 15.49 -4.37 -7.83
CA GLU A 43 16.13 -5.66 -8.15
C GLU A 43 15.43 -6.82 -7.43
N ARG A 44 15.03 -6.64 -6.14
CA ARG A 44 14.27 -7.64 -5.40
C ARG A 44 12.91 -7.91 -6.04
N ALA A 45 12.17 -6.86 -6.35
CA ALA A 45 10.87 -6.98 -7.01
C ALA A 45 10.97 -7.74 -8.33
N TYR A 46 11.93 -7.40 -9.16
CA TYR A 46 12.21 -8.08 -10.42
C TYR A 46 12.49 -9.57 -10.21
N ARG A 47 13.38 -9.93 -9.28
CA ARG A 47 13.74 -11.33 -8.99
C ARG A 47 12.60 -12.13 -8.41
N LEU A 48 11.63 -11.48 -7.76
CA LEU A 48 10.39 -12.09 -7.29
C LEU A 48 9.36 -12.30 -8.39
N GLY A 49 9.58 -11.69 -9.57
CA GLY A 49 8.66 -11.78 -10.71
C GLY A 49 7.57 -10.73 -10.71
N CYS A 50 7.78 -9.62 -10.00
CA CYS A 50 6.86 -8.50 -9.93
C CYS A 50 6.96 -7.60 -11.17
N ASN A 51 5.90 -6.83 -11.47
CA ASN A 51 5.88 -5.73 -12.42
C ASN A 51 5.38 -4.40 -11.79
N THR A 52 5.19 -4.40 -10.48
CA THR A 52 4.99 -3.26 -9.57
C THR A 52 5.56 -3.64 -8.22
N PHE A 53 5.77 -2.71 -7.32
CA PHE A 53 6.22 -3.00 -5.95
C PHE A 53 5.98 -1.85 -5.00
N GLN A 54 6.04 -2.16 -3.70
CA GLN A 54 5.92 -1.20 -2.62
C GLN A 54 7.13 -1.27 -1.70
N ILE A 55 7.49 -0.14 -1.12
CA ILE A 55 8.57 -0.03 -0.13
C ILE A 55 8.21 0.98 0.97
N PHE A 56 8.93 0.91 2.08
CA PHE A 56 9.13 2.07 2.94
C PHE A 56 10.30 2.90 2.40
N SER A 57 10.12 4.22 2.30
CA SER A 57 11.19 5.13 1.87
C SER A 57 12.20 5.41 2.98
N SER A 58 11.85 5.10 4.22
CA SER A 58 12.68 5.23 5.43
C SER A 58 12.39 4.09 6.40
N SER A 59 13.02 4.08 7.58
CA SER A 59 12.70 3.09 8.61
C SER A 59 11.27 3.26 9.10
N PRO A 60 10.41 2.21 9.02
CA PRO A 60 8.97 2.35 9.35
C PRO A 60 8.70 2.53 10.86
N ARG A 61 9.72 2.49 11.71
CA ARG A 61 9.61 2.57 13.18
C ARG A 61 10.49 3.65 13.78
N GLN A 62 10.99 4.58 12.98
CA GLN A 62 11.85 5.66 13.44
C GLN A 62 11.37 6.99 12.89
N TRP A 63 11.50 8.06 13.68
CA TRP A 63 11.21 9.42 13.26
C TRP A 63 12.37 10.05 12.48
N ALA A 64 13.59 9.50 12.65
CA ALA A 64 14.74 10.04 11.97
C ALA A 64 14.57 9.99 10.46
N PRO A 65 14.77 11.12 9.76
CA PRO A 65 14.68 11.14 8.32
C PRO A 65 15.78 10.29 7.71
N TYR A 66 15.48 9.67 6.58
CA TYR A 66 16.49 9.05 5.73
C TYR A 66 16.75 9.97 4.54
N GLU A 67 17.98 10.39 4.38
CA GLU A 67 18.39 11.20 3.22
C GLU A 67 18.69 10.27 2.04
N LEU A 68 17.97 10.50 0.93
CA LEU A 68 18.21 9.78 -0.31
C LEU A 68 19.41 10.36 -1.02
N CYS A 69 20.30 9.49 -1.47
CA CYS A 69 21.37 9.87 -2.36
C CYS A 69 20.85 9.95 -3.82
N GLU A 70 21.18 11.01 -4.54
CA GLU A 70 20.78 11.21 -5.94
C GLU A 70 21.15 10.01 -6.84
N LEU A 71 22.34 9.41 -6.61
CA LEU A 71 22.75 8.22 -7.34
C LEU A 71 21.83 7.02 -7.09
N GLN A 72 21.31 6.86 -5.86
CA GLN A 72 20.36 5.80 -5.56
C GLN A 72 19.02 6.04 -6.23
N CYS A 73 18.55 7.29 -6.29
CA CYS A 73 17.33 7.66 -7.00
C CYS A 73 17.46 7.41 -8.50
N ALA A 74 18.57 7.84 -9.11
CA ALA A 74 18.86 7.62 -10.52
C ALA A 74 18.90 6.12 -10.86
N GLU A 75 19.58 5.32 -10.04
CA GLU A 75 19.66 3.88 -10.22
C GLU A 75 18.30 3.18 -10.03
N MET A 76 17.50 3.59 -9.04
CA MET A 76 16.13 3.12 -8.86
C MET A 76 15.32 3.33 -10.14
N ASN A 77 15.35 4.55 -10.69
CA ASN A 77 14.59 4.90 -11.90
C ASN A 77 15.11 4.12 -13.12
N ARG A 78 16.42 3.94 -13.26
CA ARG A 78 17.01 3.12 -14.32
C ARG A 78 16.54 1.66 -14.26
N LEU A 79 16.55 1.05 -13.06
CA LEU A 79 16.11 -0.33 -12.86
C LEU A 79 14.63 -0.48 -13.11
N ARG A 80 13.81 0.45 -12.62
CA ARG A 80 12.35 0.47 -12.86
C ARG A 80 12.03 0.52 -14.34
N ALA A 81 12.68 1.41 -15.08
CA ALA A 81 12.51 1.51 -16.54
C ALA A 81 12.95 0.24 -17.25
N GLY A 82 14.10 -0.32 -16.87
CA GLY A 82 14.65 -1.54 -17.51
C GLY A 82 13.83 -2.80 -17.24
N TYR A 83 13.14 -2.87 -16.11
CA TYR A 83 12.36 -4.03 -15.68
C TYR A 83 10.83 -3.86 -15.82
N ASP A 84 10.37 -2.75 -16.37
CA ASP A 84 8.93 -2.36 -16.42
C ASP A 84 8.25 -2.46 -15.04
N LEU A 85 8.91 -1.93 -14.00
CA LEU A 85 8.41 -1.92 -12.63
C LEU A 85 7.66 -0.63 -12.34
N LYS A 86 6.36 -0.64 -12.55
CA LYS A 86 5.45 0.50 -12.27
C LYS A 86 4.03 0.04 -11.97
N PRO A 87 3.30 0.78 -11.11
CA PRO A 87 3.79 1.91 -10.32
C PRO A 87 4.81 1.50 -9.25
N LEU A 88 5.64 2.45 -8.79
CA LEU A 88 6.31 2.39 -7.50
C LEU A 88 5.36 2.97 -6.47
N VAL A 89 5.11 2.21 -5.42
CA VAL A 89 4.31 2.63 -4.29
C VAL A 89 5.21 2.82 -3.07
N ILE A 90 5.09 3.95 -2.41
CA ILE A 90 5.71 4.19 -1.10
C ILE A 90 4.61 4.03 -0.05
N HIS A 91 4.88 3.30 1.02
CA HIS A 91 4.01 3.30 2.20
C HIS A 91 4.64 4.16 3.28
N THR A 92 3.86 5.00 3.94
CA THR A 92 4.33 5.81 5.06
C THR A 92 4.74 4.95 6.25
N ASN A 93 5.62 5.47 7.09
CA ASN A 93 6.00 4.77 8.31
C ASN A 93 4.82 4.67 9.31
N TYR A 94 4.87 3.67 10.20
CA TYR A 94 3.79 3.38 11.17
C TYR A 94 3.62 4.44 12.27
N LEU A 95 4.54 5.37 12.40
CA LEU A 95 4.50 6.40 13.44
C LEU A 95 3.65 7.60 13.04
N VAL A 96 3.44 7.81 11.74
CA VAL A 96 2.64 8.93 11.23
C VAL A 96 1.18 8.75 11.66
N ASN A 97 0.67 9.75 12.37
CA ASN A 97 -0.74 9.84 12.76
C ASN A 97 -1.21 11.29 12.61
N LEU A 98 -1.75 11.62 11.44
CA LEU A 98 -2.22 12.97 11.12
C LEU A 98 -3.59 13.30 11.73
N ALA A 99 -4.24 12.31 12.37
CA ALA A 99 -5.50 12.49 13.12
C ALA A 99 -5.29 12.74 14.62
N SER A 100 -4.04 12.76 15.10
CA SER A 100 -3.73 12.86 16.53
C SER A 100 -4.31 14.12 17.16
N SER A 101 -4.87 13.97 18.37
CA SER A 101 -5.29 15.09 19.24
C SER A 101 -4.14 15.72 20.02
N ASN A 102 -2.98 15.05 20.09
CA ASN A 102 -1.78 15.57 20.70
C ASN A 102 -1.01 16.42 19.71
N GLU A 103 -0.93 17.73 19.94
CA GLU A 103 -0.33 18.69 19.01
C GLU A 103 1.16 18.44 18.74
N LEU A 104 1.94 18.06 19.76
CA LEU A 104 3.37 17.74 19.55
C LEU A 104 3.55 16.49 18.67
N PHE A 105 2.71 15.51 18.87
CA PHE A 105 2.74 14.29 18.07
C PHE A 105 2.22 14.54 16.64
N LEU A 106 1.18 15.38 16.51
CA LEU A 106 0.66 15.80 15.22
C LEU A 106 1.71 16.57 14.41
N GLN A 107 2.43 17.50 15.05
CA GLN A 107 3.50 18.22 14.40
C GLN A 107 4.62 17.30 13.89
N LYS A 108 5.07 16.36 14.71
CA LYS A 108 6.05 15.35 14.29
C LYS A 108 5.54 14.49 13.14
N SER A 109 4.25 14.14 13.16
CA SER A 109 3.62 13.37 12.08
C SER A 109 3.57 14.14 10.77
N ARG A 110 3.28 15.45 10.82
CA ARG A 110 3.30 16.33 9.64
C ARG A 110 4.71 16.45 9.04
N GLU A 111 5.72 16.66 9.88
CA GLU A 111 7.12 16.74 9.46
C GLU A 111 7.58 15.42 8.82
N ALA A 112 7.26 14.29 9.46
CA ALA A 112 7.59 12.98 8.94
C ALA A 112 6.87 12.70 7.61
N PHE A 113 5.57 12.98 7.53
CA PHE A 113 4.79 12.79 6.30
C PHE A 113 5.30 13.68 5.17
N ARG A 114 5.63 14.95 5.44
CA ARG A 114 6.26 15.81 4.44
C ARG A 114 7.54 15.19 3.90
N GLY A 115 8.42 14.69 4.77
CA GLY A 115 9.63 13.99 4.34
C GLY A 115 9.35 12.72 3.51
N GLU A 116 8.24 12.00 3.77
CA GLU A 116 7.83 10.87 2.92
C GLU A 116 7.39 11.36 1.52
N VAL A 117 6.65 12.47 1.43
CA VAL A 117 6.25 13.08 0.15
C VAL A 117 7.48 13.50 -0.65
N GLU A 118 8.42 14.20 -0.03
CA GLU A 118 9.66 14.66 -0.67
C GLU A 118 10.50 13.48 -1.19
N ARG A 119 10.63 12.41 -0.41
CA ARG A 119 11.32 11.19 -0.85
C ARG A 119 10.57 10.46 -1.96
N ALA A 120 9.23 10.40 -1.90
CA ALA A 120 8.42 9.81 -2.96
C ALA A 120 8.61 10.56 -4.30
N LEU A 121 8.59 11.88 -4.27
CA LEU A 121 8.89 12.73 -5.43
C LEU A 121 10.31 12.48 -5.98
N SER A 122 11.31 12.44 -5.09
CA SER A 122 12.71 12.19 -5.48
C SER A 122 12.91 10.80 -6.12
N LEU A 123 12.13 9.80 -5.71
CA LEU A 123 12.16 8.44 -6.27
C LEU A 123 11.29 8.30 -7.52
N GLY A 124 10.55 9.34 -7.93
CA GLY A 124 9.59 9.26 -9.02
C GLY A 124 8.48 8.24 -8.75
N ALA A 125 8.03 8.13 -7.49
CA ALA A 125 6.94 7.23 -7.13
C ALA A 125 5.62 7.77 -7.67
N GLU A 126 4.76 6.88 -8.13
CA GLU A 126 3.43 7.22 -8.59
C GLU A 126 2.44 7.33 -7.42
N TYR A 127 2.65 6.56 -6.35
CA TYR A 127 1.73 6.53 -5.22
C TYR A 127 2.44 6.57 -3.87
N LEU A 128 1.83 7.32 -2.92
CA LEU A 128 2.21 7.35 -1.50
C LEU A 128 1.00 6.95 -0.67
N VAL A 129 1.03 5.78 -0.07
CA VAL A 129 -0.04 5.21 0.76
C VAL A 129 0.14 5.63 2.22
N LEU A 130 -0.96 6.02 2.86
CA LEU A 130 -0.99 6.24 4.30
C LEU A 130 -2.31 5.78 4.92
N HIS A 131 -2.26 5.32 6.16
CA HIS A 131 -3.44 5.17 7.02
C HIS A 131 -3.90 6.56 7.47
N PRO A 132 -5.21 6.85 7.52
CA PRO A 132 -5.72 8.16 7.96
C PRO A 132 -5.31 8.52 9.40
N GLY A 133 -5.00 7.52 10.20
CA GLY A 133 -4.52 7.68 11.58
C GLY A 133 -5.55 7.27 12.64
N SER A 134 -5.32 7.72 13.88
CA SER A 134 -6.13 7.41 15.05
C SER A 134 -6.52 8.70 15.78
N PHE A 135 -7.80 8.82 16.10
CA PHE A 135 -8.39 9.97 16.77
C PHE A 135 -8.47 9.84 18.30
N ARG A 136 -7.73 8.89 18.89
CA ARG A 136 -7.73 8.69 20.34
C ARG A 136 -7.60 10.03 21.08
N GLY A 137 -8.52 10.30 22.01
CA GLY A 137 -8.56 11.55 22.78
C GLY A 137 -9.33 12.70 22.11
N ALA A 138 -10.04 12.43 21.00
CA ALA A 138 -10.96 13.35 20.32
C ALA A 138 -12.22 12.59 19.85
N ASP A 139 -13.13 13.30 19.20
CA ASP A 139 -14.19 12.64 18.42
C ASP A 139 -13.70 12.28 16.99
N ARG A 140 -14.44 11.39 16.34
CA ARG A 140 -14.11 10.89 15.01
C ARG A 140 -14.10 11.99 13.94
N GLU A 141 -15.07 12.89 13.98
CA GLU A 141 -15.21 13.98 13.00
C GLU A 141 -13.99 14.91 13.07
N GLN A 142 -13.56 15.28 14.27
CA GLN A 142 -12.34 16.05 14.44
C GLN A 142 -11.10 15.28 13.98
N GLY A 143 -11.08 13.96 14.17
CA GLY A 143 -10.02 13.11 13.65
C GLY A 143 -9.93 13.17 12.13
N LEU A 144 -11.05 13.06 11.42
CA LEU A 144 -11.11 13.16 9.95
C LEU A 144 -10.67 14.54 9.46
N LEU A 145 -11.14 15.60 10.12
CA LEU A 145 -10.71 16.98 9.82
C LEU A 145 -9.20 17.15 9.97
N ARG A 146 -8.62 16.68 11.07
CA ARG A 146 -7.17 16.77 11.33
C ARG A 146 -6.37 15.95 10.33
N ALA A 147 -6.81 14.75 9.98
CA ALA A 147 -6.15 13.92 8.98
C ALA A 147 -6.06 14.63 7.63
N ALA A 148 -7.17 15.16 7.11
CA ALA A 148 -7.19 15.89 5.85
C ALA A 148 -6.36 17.18 5.93
N ALA A 149 -6.52 17.99 6.97
CA ALA A 149 -5.74 19.22 7.16
C ALA A 149 -4.24 18.92 7.32
N GLY A 150 -3.88 17.82 7.99
CA GLY A 150 -2.51 17.38 8.15
C GLY A 150 -1.86 16.99 6.82
N ILE A 151 -2.58 16.26 5.96
CA ILE A 151 -2.13 15.91 4.61
C ILE A 151 -1.91 17.18 3.77
N ALA A 152 -2.92 18.06 3.70
CA ALA A 152 -2.86 19.29 2.92
C ALA A 152 -1.70 20.21 3.39
N ALA A 153 -1.53 20.37 4.71
CA ALA A 153 -0.45 21.19 5.25
C ALA A 153 0.94 20.60 4.96
N SER A 154 1.07 19.27 5.01
CA SER A 154 2.36 18.60 4.76
C SER A 154 2.77 18.60 3.28
N THR A 155 1.81 18.78 2.36
CA THR A 155 2.07 18.84 0.90
C THR A 155 2.19 20.26 0.38
N GLN A 156 1.91 21.26 1.20
CA GLN A 156 1.95 22.68 0.80
C GLN A 156 3.31 23.06 0.22
N GLY A 157 3.29 23.68 -0.97
CA GLY A 157 4.49 24.13 -1.68
C GLY A 157 5.25 23.02 -2.41
N LEU A 158 4.77 21.78 -2.39
CA LEU A 158 5.28 20.67 -3.20
C LEU A 158 4.40 20.49 -4.43
N ASP A 159 5.01 20.31 -5.58
CA ASP A 159 4.30 20.12 -6.86
C ASP A 159 4.11 18.62 -7.13
N LEU A 160 3.06 18.04 -6.54
CA LEU A 160 2.73 16.63 -6.67
C LEU A 160 2.25 16.30 -8.09
N ASP A 161 1.51 17.19 -8.74
CA ASP A 161 1.00 16.98 -10.11
C ASP A 161 2.15 16.89 -11.11
N LYS A 162 3.11 17.81 -11.05
CA LYS A 162 4.30 17.75 -11.89
C LYS A 162 5.17 16.52 -11.60
N GLY A 163 5.24 16.12 -10.33
CA GLY A 163 5.92 14.90 -9.90
C GLY A 163 5.18 13.61 -10.24
N GLY A 164 3.92 13.71 -10.65
CA GLY A 164 3.05 12.55 -10.94
C GLY A 164 2.70 11.72 -9.69
N LEU A 165 2.78 12.32 -8.50
CA LEU A 165 2.57 11.65 -7.23
C LEU A 165 1.12 11.83 -6.76
N THR A 166 0.44 10.72 -6.48
CA THR A 166 -0.90 10.71 -5.86
C THR A 166 -0.80 10.14 -4.44
N VAL A 167 -1.39 10.82 -3.48
CA VAL A 167 -1.52 10.34 -2.10
C VAL A 167 -2.72 9.40 -2.01
N LEU A 168 -2.52 8.19 -1.49
CA LEU A 168 -3.57 7.18 -1.36
C LEU A 168 -3.95 6.99 0.11
N ILE A 169 -5.23 7.19 0.39
CA ILE A 169 -5.79 6.91 1.71
C ILE A 169 -6.13 5.42 1.78
N GLU A 170 -5.54 4.72 2.73
CA GLU A 170 -5.79 3.31 2.92
C GLU A 170 -6.92 3.07 3.92
N ASN A 171 -7.84 2.13 3.60
CA ASN A 171 -8.79 1.65 4.59
C ASN A 171 -8.07 0.84 5.69
N THR A 172 -8.66 0.79 6.88
CA THR A 172 -8.07 0.12 8.05
C THR A 172 -8.98 -0.98 8.59
N ALA A 173 -8.45 -1.79 9.48
CA ALA A 173 -9.19 -2.86 10.15
C ALA A 173 -10.37 -2.38 11.03
N GLY A 174 -10.53 -1.06 11.24
CA GLY A 174 -11.60 -0.49 12.03
C GLY A 174 -11.44 -0.72 13.54
N ALA A 175 -10.20 -0.74 14.06
CA ALA A 175 -9.95 -0.74 15.50
C ALA A 175 -10.56 0.51 16.15
N GLU A 176 -10.82 0.45 17.46
CA GLU A 176 -11.69 1.37 18.22
C GLU A 176 -11.50 2.86 17.88
N PHE A 177 -10.26 3.33 17.75
CA PHE A 177 -9.94 4.74 17.47
C PHE A 177 -9.32 4.96 16.09
N SER A 178 -9.19 3.93 15.24
CA SER A 178 -8.63 4.10 13.91
C SER A 178 -9.66 4.69 12.95
N LEU A 179 -9.20 5.59 12.10
CA LEU A 179 -9.97 6.10 10.96
C LEU A 179 -9.79 5.18 9.75
N GLY A 180 -10.72 5.26 8.81
CA GLY A 180 -10.68 4.44 7.58
C GLY A 180 -11.27 3.04 7.75
N GLY A 181 -11.90 2.73 8.89
CA GLY A 181 -12.57 1.44 9.13
C GLY A 181 -13.84 1.23 8.29
N SER A 182 -14.35 2.27 7.65
CA SER A 182 -15.42 2.17 6.65
C SER A 182 -15.09 2.95 5.39
N PHE A 183 -15.69 2.57 4.28
CA PHE A 183 -15.48 3.23 2.99
C PHE A 183 -15.94 4.69 3.01
N GLU A 184 -16.97 5.03 3.79
CA GLU A 184 -17.44 6.39 3.99
C GLU A 184 -16.36 7.27 4.64
N GLN A 185 -15.61 6.74 5.61
CA GLN A 185 -14.51 7.48 6.24
C GLN A 185 -13.36 7.73 5.25
N VAL A 186 -13.05 6.77 4.39
CA VAL A 186 -12.07 6.95 3.31
C VAL A 186 -12.57 8.02 2.34
N ALA A 187 -13.81 7.90 1.86
CA ALA A 187 -14.43 8.86 0.95
C ALA A 187 -14.46 10.27 1.51
N GLU A 188 -14.73 10.41 2.81
CA GLU A 188 -14.77 11.72 3.49
C GLU A 188 -13.38 12.40 3.49
N VAL A 189 -12.32 11.66 3.76
CA VAL A 189 -10.94 12.21 3.68
C VAL A 189 -10.61 12.62 2.26
N LEU A 190 -10.97 11.79 1.25
CA LEU A 190 -10.75 12.12 -0.17
C LEU A 190 -11.49 13.39 -0.57
N GLU A 191 -12.76 13.53 -0.17
CA GLU A 191 -13.58 14.70 -0.49
C GLU A 191 -13.01 15.98 0.11
N ARG A 192 -12.54 15.94 1.35
CA ARG A 192 -11.90 17.07 2.04
C ARG A 192 -10.59 17.50 1.37
N LEU A 193 -9.93 16.61 0.65
CA LEU A 193 -8.67 16.87 -0.06
C LEU A 193 -8.88 17.23 -1.54
N ARG A 194 -10.09 17.10 -2.05
CA ARG A 194 -10.41 17.32 -3.46
C ARG A 194 -10.00 18.75 -3.90
N GLY A 195 -9.22 18.82 -4.97
CA GLY A 195 -8.69 20.07 -5.49
C GLY A 195 -7.56 20.71 -4.67
N LEU A 196 -7.17 20.12 -3.55
CA LEU A 196 -6.04 20.57 -2.72
C LEU A 196 -4.80 19.71 -2.94
N VAL A 197 -4.99 18.39 -3.07
CA VAL A 197 -3.94 17.39 -3.22
C VAL A 197 -4.40 16.33 -4.21
N PRO A 198 -3.55 15.84 -5.12
CA PRO A 198 -3.85 14.64 -5.90
C PRO A 198 -4.07 13.46 -4.97
N VAL A 199 -5.31 12.95 -4.88
CA VAL A 199 -5.66 11.88 -3.93
C VAL A 199 -6.41 10.73 -4.60
N GLY A 200 -6.27 9.55 -4.01
CA GLY A 200 -6.99 8.34 -4.36
C GLY A 200 -7.05 7.40 -3.15
N ALA A 201 -7.48 6.18 -3.38
CA ALA A 201 -7.60 5.16 -2.34
C ALA A 201 -6.66 3.98 -2.57
N CYS A 202 -6.22 3.39 -1.47
CA CYS A 202 -5.68 2.05 -1.38
C CYS A 202 -6.67 1.18 -0.58
N ILE A 203 -7.00 0.01 -1.09
CA ILE A 203 -7.92 -0.91 -0.42
C ILE A 203 -7.19 -2.20 -0.05
N ASP A 204 -7.11 -2.47 1.26
CA ASP A 204 -6.57 -3.72 1.78
C ASP A 204 -7.68 -4.76 1.98
N THR A 205 -7.50 -5.94 1.43
CA THR A 205 -8.47 -7.03 1.51
C THR A 205 -8.59 -7.60 2.93
N CYS A 206 -7.48 -7.70 3.67
CA CYS A 206 -7.51 -8.11 5.07
C CYS A 206 -8.27 -7.09 5.92
N HIS A 207 -7.92 -5.79 5.79
CA HIS A 207 -8.60 -4.72 6.50
C HIS A 207 -10.11 -4.68 6.20
N THR A 208 -10.47 -4.78 4.92
CA THR A 208 -11.88 -4.83 4.48
C THR A 208 -12.63 -5.98 5.15
N HIS A 209 -12.05 -7.19 5.14
CA HIS A 209 -12.65 -8.37 5.76
C HIS A 209 -12.82 -8.22 7.27
N VAL A 210 -11.75 -7.85 7.97
CA VAL A 210 -11.80 -7.75 9.43
C VAL A 210 -12.56 -6.53 9.93
N ALA A 211 -12.74 -5.49 9.10
CA ALA A 211 -13.65 -4.37 9.40
C ALA A 211 -15.12 -4.77 9.34
N GLY A 212 -15.46 -5.89 8.67
CA GLY A 212 -16.82 -6.46 8.67
C GLY A 212 -17.44 -6.66 7.29
N TYR A 213 -16.80 -6.15 6.23
CA TYR A 213 -17.29 -6.32 4.87
C TYR A 213 -17.21 -7.78 4.42
N ASP A 214 -18.22 -8.23 3.68
CA ASP A 214 -18.21 -9.55 3.11
C ASP A 214 -17.47 -9.54 1.76
N ILE A 215 -16.29 -10.12 1.77
CA ILE A 215 -15.51 -10.28 0.54
C ILE A 215 -15.23 -11.75 0.22
N VAL A 216 -15.85 -12.66 0.99
CA VAL A 216 -15.70 -14.10 0.78
C VAL A 216 -16.81 -14.59 -0.16
N GLY A 217 -16.39 -15.22 -1.26
CA GLY A 217 -17.34 -15.65 -2.29
C GLY A 217 -17.77 -14.52 -3.22
N GLU A 218 -18.45 -14.90 -4.29
CA GLU A 218 -18.77 -14.01 -5.40
C GLU A 218 -19.81 -12.94 -5.01
N GLU A 219 -20.92 -13.36 -4.37
CA GLU A 219 -22.03 -12.48 -4.02
C GLU A 219 -21.62 -11.41 -3.00
N GLY A 220 -20.96 -11.82 -1.91
CA GLY A 220 -20.51 -10.88 -0.86
C GLY A 220 -19.49 -9.88 -1.41
N LEU A 221 -18.54 -10.35 -2.22
CA LEU A 221 -17.57 -9.49 -2.86
C LEU A 221 -18.23 -8.51 -3.83
N TYR A 222 -19.21 -8.96 -4.63
CA TYR A 222 -19.94 -8.11 -5.56
C TYR A 222 -20.65 -6.96 -4.82
N GLN A 223 -21.38 -7.26 -3.77
CA GLN A 223 -22.07 -6.26 -2.94
C GLN A 223 -21.08 -5.29 -2.30
N THR A 224 -19.94 -5.79 -1.79
CA THR A 224 -18.88 -4.96 -1.22
C THR A 224 -18.28 -4.04 -2.27
N LEU A 225 -18.01 -4.52 -3.49
CA LEU A 225 -17.50 -3.69 -4.58
C LEU A 225 -18.51 -2.65 -5.05
N GLN A 226 -19.82 -2.97 -5.07
CA GLN A 226 -20.87 -1.98 -5.34
C GLN A 226 -20.89 -0.89 -4.29
N HIS A 227 -20.77 -1.25 -3.02
CA HIS A 227 -20.71 -0.27 -1.92
C HIS A 227 -19.45 0.61 -2.04
N LEU A 228 -18.30 0.02 -2.31
CA LEU A 228 -17.04 0.75 -2.52
C LEU A 228 -17.16 1.72 -3.71
N ASP A 229 -17.78 1.29 -4.80
CA ASP A 229 -17.97 2.13 -5.98
C ASP A 229 -18.92 3.30 -5.69
N ALA A 230 -20.01 3.05 -4.96
CA ALA A 230 -20.98 4.09 -4.58
C ALA A 230 -20.42 5.13 -3.59
N THR A 231 -19.41 4.78 -2.78
CA THR A 231 -18.83 5.65 -1.76
C THR A 231 -17.54 6.31 -2.21
N VAL A 232 -16.53 5.51 -2.53
CA VAL A 232 -15.19 5.96 -2.91
C VAL A 232 -15.07 6.13 -4.42
N GLY A 233 -15.72 5.25 -5.20
CA GLY A 233 -15.57 5.10 -6.64
C GLY A 233 -14.39 4.20 -6.99
N LEU A 234 -14.64 3.12 -7.74
CA LEU A 234 -13.59 2.16 -8.11
C LEU A 234 -12.46 2.80 -8.92
N ASN A 235 -12.73 3.85 -9.69
CA ASN A 235 -11.71 4.59 -10.45
C ASN A 235 -10.72 5.35 -9.56
N HIS A 236 -11.07 5.65 -8.31
CA HIS A 236 -10.18 6.27 -7.33
C HIS A 236 -9.30 5.25 -6.60
N VAL A 237 -9.62 3.96 -6.66
CA VAL A 237 -8.81 2.90 -6.08
C VAL A 237 -7.64 2.61 -7.01
N LYS A 238 -6.44 3.05 -6.64
CA LYS A 238 -5.22 2.91 -7.45
C LYS A 238 -4.38 1.69 -7.06
N VAL A 239 -4.49 1.26 -5.80
CA VAL A 239 -3.77 0.12 -5.26
C VAL A 239 -4.71 -0.77 -4.47
N TRP A 240 -4.58 -2.07 -4.66
CA TRP A 240 -5.13 -3.10 -3.81
C TRP A 240 -4.00 -3.75 -3.03
N HIS A 241 -4.04 -3.68 -1.70
CA HIS A 241 -3.23 -4.54 -0.86
C HIS A 241 -3.89 -5.91 -0.80
N CYS A 242 -3.24 -6.89 -1.42
CA CYS A 242 -3.72 -8.27 -1.51
C CYS A 242 -3.19 -9.08 -0.35
N ASN A 243 -3.93 -9.12 0.74
CA ASN A 243 -3.58 -9.83 1.96
C ASN A 243 -4.73 -10.76 2.36
N ASP A 244 -4.43 -12.05 2.56
CA ASP A 244 -5.39 -12.93 3.21
C ASP A 244 -5.41 -12.64 4.72
N ALA A 245 -6.47 -13.02 5.43
CA ALA A 245 -6.64 -12.70 6.84
C ALA A 245 -6.52 -13.95 7.72
N LYS A 246 -5.80 -13.82 8.84
CA LYS A 246 -5.80 -14.86 9.90
C LYS A 246 -7.04 -14.80 10.75
N ALA A 247 -7.64 -13.60 10.88
CA ALA A 247 -8.76 -13.33 11.76
C ALA A 247 -10.10 -13.40 11.01
N ALA A 248 -11.17 -13.62 11.75
CA ALA A 248 -12.51 -13.70 11.20
C ALA A 248 -13.03 -12.31 10.76
N ARG A 249 -14.03 -12.32 9.87
CA ARG A 249 -14.76 -11.13 9.45
C ARG A 249 -15.33 -10.37 10.67
N GLY A 250 -15.13 -9.05 10.67
CA GLY A 250 -15.63 -8.17 11.74
C GLY A 250 -14.82 -8.20 13.05
N SER A 251 -13.72 -8.96 13.10
CA SER A 251 -12.89 -9.09 14.31
C SER A 251 -12.08 -7.83 14.65
N LYS A 252 -11.89 -6.91 13.69
CA LYS A 252 -11.04 -5.71 13.81
C LYS A 252 -9.58 -6.00 14.16
N LEU A 253 -9.12 -7.22 13.87
CA LEU A 253 -7.76 -7.68 14.14
C LEU A 253 -6.96 -7.74 12.85
N ASP A 254 -6.13 -6.73 12.62
CA ASP A 254 -5.20 -6.70 11.50
C ASP A 254 -4.11 -7.77 11.67
N ARG A 255 -4.29 -8.89 10.99
CA ARG A 255 -3.36 -10.02 10.96
C ARG A 255 -3.36 -10.64 9.58
N HIS A 256 -2.42 -10.20 8.75
CA HIS A 256 -2.24 -10.72 7.40
C HIS A 256 -1.86 -12.20 7.40
N GLN A 257 -2.33 -12.91 6.38
CA GLN A 257 -1.98 -14.29 6.08
C GLN A 257 -1.49 -14.39 4.62
N GLN A 258 -0.81 -15.45 4.30
CA GLN A 258 -0.38 -15.76 2.94
C GLN A 258 -1.58 -16.06 2.04
N ILE A 259 -1.50 -15.68 0.77
CA ILE A 259 -2.59 -15.79 -0.22
C ILE A 259 -3.18 -17.20 -0.25
N GLY A 260 -4.45 -17.31 0.02
CA GLY A 260 -5.23 -18.55 0.02
C GLY A 260 -5.00 -19.46 1.22
N LYS A 261 -4.39 -18.93 2.31
CA LYS A 261 -4.16 -19.69 3.55
C LYS A 261 -4.91 -19.09 4.76
N GLY A 262 -5.72 -18.09 4.54
CA GLY A 262 -6.51 -17.43 5.57
C GLY A 262 -8.01 -17.66 5.40
N THR A 263 -8.78 -16.79 6.01
CA THR A 263 -10.25 -16.83 6.04
C THR A 263 -10.90 -16.21 4.81
N ILE A 264 -10.14 -15.47 3.98
CA ILE A 264 -10.64 -14.86 2.74
C ILE A 264 -10.61 -15.88 1.59
N GLY A 265 -9.46 -16.57 1.41
CA GLY A 265 -9.29 -17.59 0.39
C GLY A 265 -8.97 -17.05 -1.01
N LYS A 266 -8.56 -17.96 -1.91
CA LYS A 266 -8.06 -17.59 -3.24
C LYS A 266 -9.12 -17.03 -4.19
N GLU A 267 -10.37 -17.40 -4.00
CA GLU A 267 -11.46 -17.04 -4.92
C GLU A 267 -11.67 -15.53 -4.98
N THR A 268 -11.64 -14.86 -3.84
CA THR A 268 -11.71 -13.40 -3.75
C THR A 268 -10.63 -12.72 -4.59
N PHE A 269 -9.39 -13.17 -4.46
CA PHE A 269 -8.28 -12.63 -5.26
C PHE A 269 -8.44 -12.93 -6.74
N ARG A 270 -8.97 -14.12 -7.10
CA ARG A 270 -9.24 -14.47 -8.49
C ARG A 270 -10.27 -13.51 -9.11
N ILE A 271 -11.35 -13.21 -8.39
CA ILE A 271 -12.39 -12.30 -8.87
C ILE A 271 -11.82 -10.88 -9.00
N LEU A 272 -11.16 -10.35 -7.98
CA LEU A 272 -10.55 -9.01 -7.99
C LEU A 272 -9.55 -8.83 -9.14
N LEU A 273 -8.66 -9.80 -9.34
CA LEU A 273 -7.63 -9.74 -10.38
C LEU A 273 -8.21 -9.80 -11.80
N ASN A 274 -9.42 -10.30 -11.97
CA ASN A 274 -10.06 -10.44 -13.28
C ASN A 274 -11.20 -9.43 -13.53
N ASP A 275 -11.54 -8.62 -12.55
CA ASP A 275 -12.52 -7.55 -12.72
C ASP A 275 -11.94 -6.44 -13.62
N LEU A 276 -12.58 -6.24 -14.78
CA LEU A 276 -12.14 -5.25 -15.78
C LEU A 276 -12.22 -3.81 -15.27
N ARG A 277 -13.11 -3.52 -14.31
CA ARG A 277 -13.22 -2.21 -13.68
C ARG A 277 -11.95 -1.84 -12.89
N LEU A 278 -11.19 -2.86 -12.45
CA LEU A 278 -9.96 -2.72 -11.67
C LEU A 278 -8.70 -2.86 -12.54
N ALA A 279 -8.81 -2.85 -13.86
CA ALA A 279 -7.68 -3.05 -14.78
C ALA A 279 -6.56 -2.00 -14.63
N HIS A 280 -6.91 -0.82 -14.15
CA HIS A 280 -6.00 0.30 -13.93
C HIS A 280 -5.21 0.22 -12.62
N ALA A 281 -5.64 -0.62 -11.68
CA ALA A 281 -5.06 -0.69 -10.35
C ALA A 281 -3.83 -1.62 -10.29
N ALA A 282 -2.98 -1.37 -9.30
CA ALA A 282 -1.90 -2.27 -8.92
C ALA A 282 -2.31 -3.17 -7.73
N PHE A 283 -1.86 -4.41 -7.74
CA PHE A 283 -2.17 -5.43 -6.74
C PHE A 283 -0.89 -5.83 -6.01
N ILE A 284 -0.77 -5.49 -4.74
CA ILE A 284 0.46 -5.59 -3.96
C ILE A 284 0.23 -6.43 -2.72
N ALA A 285 1.00 -7.50 -2.54
CA ALA A 285 0.96 -8.31 -1.33
C ALA A 285 1.83 -7.71 -0.21
N GLU A 286 1.32 -7.70 1.01
CA GLU A 286 2.05 -7.38 2.25
C GLU A 286 2.05 -8.56 3.21
N THR A 287 2.03 -9.73 2.65
CA THR A 287 1.92 -10.99 3.37
C THR A 287 3.11 -11.26 4.29
N PRO A 288 2.91 -11.96 5.42
CA PRO A 288 4.00 -12.31 6.32
C PRO A 288 5.03 -13.21 5.63
N ILE A 289 6.28 -13.13 6.09
CA ILE A 289 7.35 -14.01 5.66
C ILE A 289 7.74 -14.88 6.84
N ASP A 290 7.12 -16.03 6.90
CA ASP A 290 7.33 -17.01 7.96
C ASP A 290 8.43 -18.01 7.60
N ALA A 291 8.64 -18.23 6.28
CA ALA A 291 9.68 -19.10 5.74
C ALA A 291 10.35 -18.50 4.49
N PRO A 292 11.59 -18.90 4.17
CA PRO A 292 12.27 -18.51 2.94
C PRO A 292 11.41 -18.78 1.69
N GLY A 293 11.31 -17.78 0.82
CA GLY A 293 10.58 -17.87 -0.46
C GLY A 293 9.06 -17.66 -0.35
N ASP A 294 8.52 -17.28 0.82
CA ASP A 294 7.10 -16.95 0.97
C ASP A 294 6.69 -15.82 0.03
N ASP A 295 7.51 -14.79 -0.11
CA ASP A 295 7.26 -13.69 -1.06
C ASP A 295 7.08 -14.17 -2.49
N ARG A 296 8.00 -15.02 -2.97
CA ARG A 296 7.90 -15.59 -4.31
C ARG A 296 6.64 -16.44 -4.47
N ARG A 297 6.29 -17.21 -3.43
CA ARG A 297 5.07 -18.03 -3.44
C ARG A 297 3.80 -17.17 -3.51
N ASN A 298 3.75 -16.06 -2.76
CA ASN A 298 2.60 -15.15 -2.77
C ASN A 298 2.46 -14.40 -4.10
N VAL A 299 3.57 -13.89 -4.66
CA VAL A 299 3.56 -13.29 -6.01
C VAL A 299 3.13 -14.32 -7.06
N ALA A 300 3.68 -15.54 -7.01
CA ALA A 300 3.30 -16.60 -7.94
C ALA A 300 1.83 -17.00 -7.78
N ALA A 301 1.31 -17.05 -6.54
CA ALA A 301 -0.09 -17.34 -6.26
C ALA A 301 -1.01 -16.29 -6.90
N LEU A 302 -0.76 -14.98 -6.69
CA LEU A 302 -1.56 -13.92 -7.32
C LEU A 302 -1.49 -14.01 -8.85
N LYS A 303 -0.29 -14.18 -9.43
CA LYS A 303 -0.12 -14.29 -10.89
C LYS A 303 -0.86 -15.47 -11.49
N SER A 304 -0.93 -16.59 -10.77
CA SER A 304 -1.65 -17.79 -11.23
C SER A 304 -3.18 -17.64 -11.25
N LEU A 305 -3.71 -16.61 -10.60
CA LEU A 305 -5.15 -16.33 -10.54
C LEU A 305 -5.62 -15.37 -11.65
N VAL A 306 -4.69 -14.75 -12.37
CA VAL A 306 -5.02 -13.90 -13.53
C VAL A 306 -5.40 -14.80 -14.70
N ALA A 307 -6.57 -14.56 -15.29
CA ALA A 307 -6.99 -15.23 -16.51
C ALA A 307 -6.00 -14.93 -17.64
N GLU A 308 -5.67 -15.96 -18.40
CA GLU A 308 -4.97 -15.78 -19.68
C GLU A 308 -5.98 -15.14 -20.66
N GLY A 309 -5.65 -13.95 -21.18
CA GLY A 309 -6.42 -13.30 -22.24
C GLY A 309 -6.24 -13.99 -23.61
#